data_794e497c99b319c12be91530fdab80c3
#
_entry.id   794e497c99b319c12be91530fdab80c3
#
_cell.length_a   1.000
_cell.length_b   1.000
_cell.length_c   1.000
_cell.angle_alpha   90.00
_cell.angle_beta   90.00
_cell.angle_gamma   90.00
#
_symmetry.space_group_name_H-M   'P 1'
#
loop_
_entity.id
_entity.type
_entity.pdbx_description
1 polymer ?
#
loop_
_entity_poly.entity_id
_entity_poly.type
_entity_poly.pdbx_seq_one_letter_code
_entity_poly.pdbx_strand_id
1 'polypeptide(L)'
;MPAHLENSAVASGLENFSFHSNPKDNAKECLNYHTIALISHTSKVMLKILQARLQQYVNHELPDVQAGFRKSRSNRDQTANIHWIIEKAREFQKNIYFCFIDYTKAFNCVDHNTLWKILHEMGIPDHLTCLLRNLYAGQEATVRTGHGTTD
;
A
#
# COMPACT_ATOMS: atom_id res chain seq x y z
N MET A 1 15.83 -17.99 -25.65
CA MET A 1 16.92 -17.21 -25.05
C MET A 1 16.97 -15.87 -25.76
N PRO A 2 16.83 -14.76 -25.17
CA PRO A 2 17.44 -14.14 -24.00
C PRO A 2 16.43 -13.25 -23.23
N ALA A 3 16.05 -13.61 -22.05
CA ALA A 3 15.20 -12.78 -21.18
C ALA A 3 15.88 -12.41 -19.84
N HIS A 4 17.15 -12.76 -19.66
CA HIS A 4 17.83 -12.66 -18.35
C HIS A 4 18.64 -11.39 -18.12
N LEU A 5 18.88 -10.56 -19.14
CA LEU A 5 19.78 -9.40 -19.04
C LEU A 5 19.07 -8.05 -18.79
N GLU A 6 17.76 -7.97 -19.01
CA GLU A 6 17.03 -6.70 -18.80
C GLU A 6 16.51 -6.51 -17.36
N ASN A 7 16.41 -7.58 -16.58
CA ASN A 7 15.88 -7.49 -15.20
C ASN A 7 16.86 -6.90 -14.17
N SER A 8 18.16 -6.98 -14.38
CA SER A 8 19.14 -6.48 -13.39
C SER A 8 19.31 -4.96 -13.42
N ALA A 9 19.13 -4.33 -14.58
CA ALA A 9 19.28 -2.88 -14.71
C ALA A 9 18.09 -2.08 -14.13
N VAL A 10 16.90 -2.71 -14.08
CA VAL A 10 15.69 -2.09 -13.50
C VAL A 10 15.72 -2.17 -11.97
N ALA A 11 16.29 -3.24 -11.42
CA ALA A 11 16.40 -3.42 -9.97
C ALA A 11 17.39 -2.43 -9.33
N SER A 12 18.53 -2.16 -9.97
CA SER A 12 19.56 -1.28 -9.41
C SER A 12 19.15 0.17 -9.20
N GLY A 13 18.13 0.65 -9.91
CA GLY A 13 17.57 2.00 -9.74
C GLY A 13 16.54 2.15 -8.61
N LEU A 14 16.09 1.02 -8.05
CA LEU A 14 15.08 0.97 -6.99
C LEU A 14 15.67 0.66 -5.60
N GLU A 15 16.93 0.32 -5.54
CA GLU A 15 17.60 -0.21 -4.35
C GLU A 15 17.82 0.81 -3.24
N ASN A 16 17.78 2.11 -3.52
CA ASN A 16 18.04 3.15 -2.53
C ASN A 16 16.77 3.92 -2.16
N PHE A 17 16.14 3.55 -1.05
CA PHE A 17 15.07 4.32 -0.45
C PHE A 17 15.63 5.22 0.64
N SER A 18 15.38 6.51 0.53
CA SER A 18 15.62 7.44 1.63
C SER A 18 14.32 7.71 2.36
N PHE A 19 14.28 7.50 3.67
CA PHE A 19 13.11 7.79 4.48
C PHE A 19 13.29 9.13 5.18
N HIS A 20 12.29 9.98 5.10
CA HIS A 20 12.16 11.16 5.94
C HIS A 20 11.07 10.90 6.98
N SER A 21 11.33 11.23 8.24
CA SER A 21 10.40 10.95 9.32
C SER A 21 10.00 12.22 10.05
N ASN A 22 8.69 12.41 10.23
CA ASN A 22 8.13 13.44 11.10
C ASN A 22 7.51 12.78 12.33
N PRO A 23 7.89 13.16 13.56
CA PRO A 23 7.24 12.66 14.77
C PRO A 23 5.85 13.25 14.89
N LYS A 24 4.85 12.42 15.22
CA LYS A 24 3.49 12.88 15.53
C LYS A 24 3.34 13.32 16.99
N ASP A 25 4.14 12.73 17.87
CA ASP A 25 4.11 12.97 19.32
C ASP A 25 5.55 13.08 19.87
N ASN A 26 5.86 12.38 20.95
CA ASN A 26 7.18 12.41 21.58
C ASN A 26 8.26 11.94 20.61
N ALA A 27 9.13 12.87 20.20
CA ALA A 27 10.24 12.62 19.25
C ALA A 27 11.31 11.63 19.74
N LYS A 28 11.24 11.18 20.99
CA LYS A 28 12.18 10.22 21.56
C LYS A 28 11.79 8.77 21.28
N GLU A 29 10.59 8.51 20.80
CA GLU A 29 10.10 7.15 20.55
C GLU A 29 10.04 6.85 19.05
N CYS A 30 10.76 5.82 18.60
CA CYS A 30 10.76 5.39 17.19
C CYS A 30 9.35 5.02 16.66
N LEU A 31 8.46 4.56 17.53
CA LEU A 31 7.09 4.20 17.16
C LEU A 31 6.26 5.39 16.67
N ASN A 32 6.59 6.61 17.14
CA ASN A 32 5.87 7.83 16.78
C ASN A 32 6.28 8.40 15.42
N TYR A 33 7.26 7.78 14.74
CA TYR A 33 7.69 8.22 13.43
C TYR A 33 6.92 7.52 12.31
N HIS A 34 6.45 8.33 11.36
CA HIS A 34 5.94 7.85 10.08
C HIS A 34 6.98 8.13 9.00
N THR A 35 7.48 7.08 8.40
CA THR A 35 8.48 7.20 7.34
C THR A 35 7.84 7.60 6.02
N ILE A 36 8.47 8.52 5.30
CA ILE A 36 8.09 8.89 3.93
C ILE A 36 9.20 8.39 3.00
N ALA A 37 8.85 7.48 2.10
CA ALA A 37 9.80 6.95 1.14
C ALA A 37 10.11 7.98 0.05
N LEU A 38 11.38 8.32 -0.10
CA LEU A 38 11.89 9.17 -1.18
C LEU A 38 12.50 8.28 -2.24
N ILE A 39 11.80 8.10 -3.33
CA ILE A 39 12.23 7.29 -4.47
C ILE A 39 12.46 8.16 -5.71
N SER A 40 13.29 7.67 -6.63
CA SER A 40 13.59 8.37 -7.88
C SER A 40 12.33 8.59 -8.73
N HIS A 41 12.36 9.59 -9.61
CA HIS A 41 11.24 9.84 -10.53
C HIS A 41 11.03 8.66 -11.49
N THR A 42 12.10 8.04 -11.96
CA THR A 42 12.06 6.85 -12.83
C THR A 42 11.35 5.70 -12.12
N SER A 43 11.71 5.44 -10.86
CA SER A 43 11.05 4.42 -10.03
C SER A 43 9.56 4.70 -9.85
N LYS A 44 9.19 5.97 -9.63
CA LYS A 44 7.78 6.37 -9.53
C LYS A 44 6.98 6.08 -10.81
N VAL A 45 7.57 6.36 -11.97
CA VAL A 45 6.93 6.07 -13.27
C VAL A 45 6.74 4.57 -13.44
N MET A 46 7.76 3.78 -13.16
CA MET A 46 7.69 2.33 -13.27
C MET A 46 6.62 1.74 -12.32
N LEU A 47 6.58 2.18 -11.06
CA LEU A 47 5.56 1.75 -10.10
C LEU A 47 4.15 2.13 -10.56
N LYS A 48 3.96 3.29 -11.19
CA LYS A 48 2.66 3.68 -11.77
C LYS A 48 2.23 2.78 -12.92
N ILE A 49 3.16 2.39 -13.80
CA ILE A 49 2.88 1.45 -14.89
C ILE A 49 2.46 0.10 -14.31
N LEU A 50 3.22 -0.39 -13.34
CA LEU A 50 2.91 -1.65 -12.67
C LEU A 50 1.57 -1.60 -11.95
N GLN A 51 1.29 -0.53 -11.22
CA GLN A 51 0.00 -0.28 -10.58
C GLN A 51 -1.16 -0.32 -11.60
N ALA A 52 -1.02 0.35 -12.73
CA ALA A 52 -2.05 0.39 -13.76
C ALA A 52 -2.35 -1.02 -14.34
N ARG A 53 -1.32 -1.85 -14.51
CA ARG A 53 -1.46 -3.24 -14.97
C ARG A 53 -2.13 -4.13 -13.92
N LEU A 54 -1.73 -4.01 -12.66
CA LEU A 54 -2.31 -4.78 -11.56
C LEU A 54 -3.77 -4.39 -11.30
N GLN A 55 -4.09 -3.11 -11.42
CA GLN A 55 -5.42 -2.59 -11.11
C GLN A 55 -6.52 -3.19 -11.97
N GLN A 56 -6.21 -3.64 -13.18
CA GLN A 56 -7.18 -4.32 -14.06
C GLN A 56 -7.68 -5.63 -13.42
N TYR A 57 -6.79 -6.39 -12.79
CA TYR A 57 -7.13 -7.64 -12.10
C TYR A 57 -7.76 -7.37 -10.73
N VAL A 58 -7.13 -6.53 -9.92
CA VAL A 58 -7.57 -6.22 -8.56
C VAL A 58 -8.99 -5.66 -8.52
N ASN A 59 -9.38 -4.82 -9.48
CA ASN A 59 -10.72 -4.24 -9.51
C ASN A 59 -11.84 -5.27 -9.69
N HIS A 60 -11.56 -6.41 -10.30
CA HIS A 60 -12.53 -7.49 -10.47
C HIS A 60 -12.72 -8.30 -9.19
N GLU A 61 -11.66 -8.46 -8.42
CA GLU A 61 -11.65 -9.32 -7.23
C GLU A 61 -12.04 -8.58 -5.94
N LEU A 62 -11.91 -7.24 -5.92
CA LEU A 62 -12.26 -6.47 -4.75
C LEU A 62 -13.78 -6.42 -4.56
N PRO A 63 -14.28 -6.77 -3.36
CA PRO A 63 -15.71 -6.70 -3.06
C PRO A 63 -16.23 -5.25 -3.15
N ASP A 64 -17.50 -5.08 -3.47
CA ASP A 64 -18.12 -3.75 -3.63
C ASP A 64 -18.10 -2.90 -2.37
N VAL A 65 -18.03 -3.53 -1.22
CA VAL A 65 -17.91 -2.84 0.08
C VAL A 65 -16.55 -2.18 0.31
N GLN A 66 -15.51 -2.62 -0.42
CA GLN A 66 -14.18 -2.03 -0.33
C GLN A 66 -14.18 -0.64 -0.97
N ALA A 67 -13.99 0.39 -0.17
CA ALA A 67 -13.89 1.78 -0.65
C ALA A 67 -12.46 2.30 -0.71
N GLY A 68 -11.61 1.87 0.21
CA GLY A 68 -10.22 2.31 0.29
C GLY A 68 -9.42 1.96 -0.98
N PHE A 69 -8.63 2.92 -1.46
CA PHE A 69 -7.77 2.79 -2.65
C PHE A 69 -8.48 2.44 -3.97
N ARG A 70 -9.80 2.56 -4.02
CA ARG A 70 -10.59 2.38 -5.26
C ARG A 70 -10.86 3.71 -5.96
N LYS A 71 -10.74 3.68 -7.30
CA LYS A 71 -11.13 4.82 -8.14
C LYS A 71 -12.63 5.07 -8.01
N SER A 72 -13.03 6.33 -7.96
CA SER A 72 -14.43 6.77 -7.84
C SER A 72 -15.13 6.39 -6.52
N ARG A 73 -14.36 6.05 -5.48
CA ARG A 73 -14.86 5.88 -4.12
C ARG A 73 -14.21 6.93 -3.22
N SER A 74 -15.00 7.75 -2.57
CA SER A 74 -14.49 8.81 -1.71
C SER A 74 -14.86 8.59 -0.24
N ASN A 75 -14.10 9.21 0.65
CA ASN A 75 -14.45 9.23 2.08
C ASN A 75 -15.82 9.89 2.30
N ARG A 76 -16.18 10.88 1.46
CA ARG A 76 -17.46 11.56 1.53
C ARG A 76 -18.62 10.60 1.29
N ASP A 77 -18.49 9.69 0.31
CA ASP A 77 -19.52 8.69 0.02
C ASP A 77 -19.70 7.73 1.20
N GLN A 78 -18.59 7.32 1.83
CA GLN A 78 -18.63 6.43 2.99
C GLN A 78 -19.26 7.12 4.22
N THR A 79 -18.96 8.40 4.43
CA THR A 79 -19.60 9.19 5.47
C THR A 79 -21.11 9.32 5.22
N ALA A 80 -21.52 9.57 3.97
CA ALA A 80 -22.93 9.64 3.60
C ALA A 80 -23.66 8.29 3.84
N ASN A 81 -23.01 7.18 3.55
CA ASN A 81 -23.56 5.84 3.82
C ASN A 81 -23.80 5.63 5.33
N ILE A 82 -22.85 6.04 6.19
CA ILE A 82 -23.02 5.94 7.64
C ILE A 82 -24.18 6.82 8.10
N HIS A 83 -24.27 8.05 7.62
CA HIS A 83 -25.39 8.94 7.94
C HIS A 83 -26.72 8.32 7.52
N TRP A 84 -26.80 7.78 6.32
CA TRP A 84 -28.02 7.11 5.83
C TRP A 84 -28.42 5.93 6.72
N ILE A 85 -27.47 5.09 7.15
CA ILE A 85 -27.71 3.96 8.07
C ILE A 85 -28.25 4.47 9.40
N ILE A 86 -27.69 5.54 9.96
CA ILE A 86 -28.14 6.16 11.22
C ILE A 86 -29.58 6.68 11.08
N GLU A 87 -29.88 7.37 9.99
CA GLU A 87 -31.23 7.90 9.73
C GLU A 87 -32.25 6.76 9.61
N LYS A 88 -31.92 5.70 8.87
CA LYS A 88 -32.78 4.52 8.76
C LYS A 88 -33.00 3.81 10.08
N ALA A 89 -31.96 3.68 10.89
CA ALA A 89 -32.09 3.09 12.22
C ALA A 89 -33.02 3.92 13.12
N ARG A 90 -32.97 5.24 13.04
CA ARG A 90 -33.90 6.13 13.76
C ARG A 90 -35.34 6.01 13.26
N GLU A 91 -35.53 5.99 11.94
CA GLU A 91 -36.86 5.83 11.32
C GLU A 91 -37.54 4.52 11.79
N PHE A 92 -36.79 3.42 11.83
CA PHE A 92 -37.27 2.11 12.25
C PHE A 92 -37.15 1.84 13.76
N GLN A 93 -36.72 2.81 14.54
CA GLN A 93 -36.47 2.69 15.99
C GLN A 93 -35.59 1.48 16.36
N LYS A 94 -34.58 1.20 15.54
CA LYS A 94 -33.63 0.12 15.75
C LYS A 94 -32.31 0.66 16.33
N ASN A 95 -31.82 -0.04 17.36
CA ASN A 95 -30.50 0.22 17.86
C ASN A 95 -29.46 -0.31 16.89
N ILE A 96 -28.43 0.50 16.59
CA ILE A 96 -27.26 0.10 15.79
C ILE A 96 -26.00 0.34 16.61
N TYR A 97 -25.00 -0.49 16.35
CA TYR A 97 -23.70 -0.41 16.99
C TYR A 97 -22.63 -0.36 15.92
N PHE A 98 -21.68 0.58 16.07
CA PHE A 98 -20.55 0.71 15.16
C PHE A 98 -19.28 0.27 15.88
N CYS A 99 -18.45 -0.50 15.20
CA CYS A 99 -17.10 -0.82 15.63
C CYS A 99 -16.13 -0.33 14.56
N PHE A 100 -15.18 0.53 14.95
CA PHE A 100 -14.14 1.04 14.07
C PHE A 100 -12.82 0.37 14.44
N ILE A 101 -12.16 -0.23 13.44
CA ILE A 101 -10.87 -0.91 13.61
C ILE A 101 -9.84 -0.14 12.82
N ASP A 102 -8.85 0.39 13.50
CA ASP A 102 -7.70 1.07 12.91
C ASP A 102 -6.43 0.26 13.14
N TYR A 103 -5.73 -0.08 12.06
CA TYR A 103 -4.50 -0.85 12.12
C TYR A 103 -3.29 0.08 12.26
N THR A 104 -2.51 -0.13 13.30
CA THR A 104 -1.24 0.58 13.47
C THR A 104 -0.23 0.10 12.43
N LYS A 105 0.23 1.00 11.56
CA LYS A 105 1.24 0.71 10.54
C LYS A 105 0.89 -0.49 9.65
N ALA A 106 -0.36 -0.56 9.16
CA ALA A 106 -0.89 -1.68 8.38
C ALA A 106 0.04 -2.14 7.24
N PHE A 107 0.63 -1.21 6.49
CA PHE A 107 1.51 -1.54 5.37
C PHE A 107 2.84 -2.18 5.81
N ASN A 108 3.33 -1.88 7.00
CA ASN A 108 4.58 -2.45 7.51
C ASN A 108 4.40 -3.87 8.05
N CYS A 109 3.16 -4.29 8.30
CA CYS A 109 2.82 -5.59 8.88
C CYS A 109 2.37 -6.61 7.83
N VAL A 110 2.51 -6.31 6.54
CA VAL A 110 2.11 -7.22 5.46
C VAL A 110 3.09 -8.39 5.36
N ASP A 111 2.57 -9.61 5.53
CA ASP A 111 3.33 -10.82 5.24
C ASP A 111 3.43 -11.04 3.72
N HIS A 112 4.65 -10.98 3.20
CA HIS A 112 4.89 -11.08 1.77
C HIS A 112 4.51 -12.45 1.20
N ASN A 113 4.72 -13.55 1.96
CA ASN A 113 4.38 -14.88 1.46
C ASN A 113 2.87 -15.02 1.27
N THR A 114 2.11 -14.51 2.23
CA THR A 114 0.64 -14.45 2.13
C THR A 114 0.21 -13.54 0.98
N LEU A 115 0.87 -12.39 0.79
CA LEU A 115 0.58 -11.49 -0.32
C LEU A 115 0.72 -12.20 -1.67
N TRP A 116 1.81 -12.97 -1.88
CA TRP A 116 2.03 -13.69 -3.15
C TRP A 116 0.97 -14.76 -3.41
N LYS A 117 0.49 -15.44 -2.38
CA LYS A 117 -0.60 -16.41 -2.50
C LYS A 117 -1.90 -15.73 -2.92
N ILE A 118 -2.26 -14.63 -2.26
CA ILE A 118 -3.46 -13.85 -2.59
C ILE A 118 -3.41 -13.34 -4.03
N LEU A 119 -2.28 -12.79 -4.48
CA LEU A 119 -2.14 -12.31 -5.86
C LEU A 119 -2.33 -13.42 -6.88
N HIS A 120 -1.83 -14.63 -6.59
CA HIS A 120 -2.05 -15.80 -7.43
C HIS A 120 -3.53 -16.24 -7.44
N GLU A 121 -4.17 -16.28 -6.27
CA GLU A 121 -5.61 -16.60 -6.12
C GLU A 121 -6.51 -15.60 -6.86
N MET A 122 -6.12 -14.32 -6.91
CA MET A 122 -6.77 -13.26 -7.69
C MET A 122 -6.53 -13.38 -9.20
N GLY A 123 -5.85 -14.41 -9.68
CA GLY A 123 -5.56 -14.61 -11.10
C GLY A 123 -4.58 -13.62 -11.71
N ILE A 124 -3.75 -12.98 -10.88
CA ILE A 124 -2.70 -12.09 -11.40
C ILE A 124 -1.63 -12.93 -12.09
N PRO A 125 -1.26 -12.59 -13.34
CA PRO A 125 -0.28 -13.35 -14.09
C PRO A 125 1.06 -13.48 -13.37
N ASP A 126 1.68 -14.67 -13.46
CA ASP A 126 2.93 -14.98 -12.76
C ASP A 126 4.07 -14.03 -13.08
N HIS A 127 4.14 -13.50 -14.30
CA HIS A 127 5.18 -12.53 -14.68
C HIS A 127 5.05 -11.21 -13.89
N LEU A 128 3.84 -10.76 -13.56
CA LEU A 128 3.63 -9.56 -12.73
C LEU A 128 3.94 -9.84 -11.26
N THR A 129 3.55 -11.01 -10.76
CA THR A 129 3.87 -11.44 -9.40
C THR A 129 5.39 -11.63 -9.22
N CYS A 130 6.07 -12.21 -10.21
CA CYS A 130 7.52 -12.35 -10.22
C CYS A 130 8.22 -10.98 -10.23
N LEU A 131 7.73 -10.03 -11.04
CA LEU A 131 8.24 -8.67 -11.07
C LEU A 131 8.11 -7.99 -9.71
N LEU A 132 6.95 -8.12 -9.05
CA LEU A 132 6.74 -7.61 -7.70
C LEU A 132 7.71 -8.24 -6.69
N ARG A 133 7.86 -9.57 -6.72
CA ARG A 133 8.81 -10.27 -5.84
C ARG A 133 10.23 -9.75 -6.01
N ASN A 134 10.66 -9.55 -7.25
CA ASN A 134 11.99 -9.01 -7.55
C ASN A 134 12.15 -7.56 -7.05
N LEU A 135 11.08 -6.76 -7.06
CA LEU A 135 11.11 -5.42 -6.49
C LEU A 135 11.28 -5.41 -4.98
N TYR A 136 10.76 -6.41 -4.28
CA TYR A 136 10.91 -6.56 -2.83
C TYR A 136 12.20 -7.31 -2.43
N ALA A 137 12.80 -8.07 -3.34
CA ALA A 137 14.02 -8.81 -3.08
C ALA A 137 15.23 -7.86 -3.13
N GLY A 138 16.04 -7.88 -2.07
CA GLY A 138 17.29 -7.11 -2.03
C GLY A 138 17.12 -5.58 -1.91
N GLN A 139 15.95 -5.13 -1.44
CA GLN A 139 15.76 -3.69 -1.17
C GLN A 139 16.55 -3.27 0.06
N GLU A 140 17.37 -2.24 -0.10
CA GLU A 140 18.05 -1.56 0.99
C GLU A 140 17.41 -0.19 1.22
N ALA A 141 17.32 0.22 2.48
CA ALA A 141 16.74 1.50 2.85
C ALA A 141 17.66 2.24 3.82
N THR A 142 17.95 3.50 3.51
CA THR A 142 18.66 4.40 4.41
C THR A 142 17.68 5.38 5.05
N VAL A 143 17.80 5.59 6.34
CA VAL A 143 16.99 6.58 7.05
C VAL A 143 17.80 7.88 7.15
N ARG A 144 17.25 8.96 6.62
CA ARG A 144 17.83 10.28 6.74
C ARG A 144 17.23 10.99 7.95
N THR A 145 18.08 11.29 8.91
CA THR A 145 17.73 12.08 10.10
C THR A 145 18.36 13.47 10.04
N GLY A 146 17.99 14.36 10.96
CA GLY A 146 18.64 15.67 11.09
C GLY A 146 20.13 15.60 11.47
N HIS A 147 20.62 14.42 11.88
CA HIS A 147 22.02 14.16 12.31
C HIS A 147 22.83 13.37 11.28
N GLY A 148 22.25 12.99 10.15
CA GLY A 148 22.88 12.22 9.09
C GLY A 148 22.05 11.06 8.59
N THR A 149 22.65 10.21 7.78
CA THR A 149 22.06 8.94 7.27
C THR A 149 22.53 7.78 8.12
N THR A 150 21.67 6.80 8.31
CA THR A 150 22.05 5.50 8.88
C THR A 150 22.74 4.67 7.80
N ASP A 151 23.81 3.99 8.17
CA ASP A 151 24.45 2.96 7.36
C ASP A 151 23.62 1.69 7.37
#